data_b7eab126e17dde596854a7ab024bf018
#
_entry.id   b7eab126e17dde596854a7ab024bf018
#
_cell.length_a   1.000
_cell.length_b   1.000
_cell.length_c   1.000
_cell.angle_alpha   90.00
_cell.angle_beta   90.00
_cell.angle_gamma   90.00
#
_symmetry.space_group_name_H-M   'P 1'
#
loop_
_entity.id
_entity.type
_entity.pdbx_description
1 polymer ?
#
loop_
_entity_poly.entity_id
_entity_poly.type
_entity_poly.pdbx_seq_one_letter_code
_entity_poly.pdbx_strand_id
1 'polypeptide(L)'
;LAADVTQVQLRRRVGRAGEQTVSLNLKELTQTGRISQEITLRDGDTIIVPTATSLNVAEARNLFAANFAASQTSPRTVVVIGQVYRPGSYLVTAGNAGGAEGGGAGGGLPTVMRSLQLAGGITSLADVRKIKLRRPTRIGTEQTIDINLWQLLQSGDINQDIVVQDGDTIVIPTAMDISAAEATQLATTTLSPNTIEVGVVGEVKRPGAVKLQPNSSLNQALLAAGGFNDSRASKGSIELIRLNANGTVTKRAIKVDLSKGINEETNPILRNNDVVVVDRNVLAKTGDRVNTVAGPLGTILGIIRLFTTGF
;
A
#
# COMPACT_ATOMS: atom_id res chain seq x y z
N LEU A 1 -20.71 -3.92 1.21
CA LEU A 1 -22.01 -4.56 1.12
C LEU A 1 -22.85 -3.85 0.07
N ALA A 2 -23.23 -4.60 -0.98
CA ALA A 2 -24.14 -4.08 -2.01
C ALA A 2 -25.62 -4.40 -1.69
N ALA A 3 -25.89 -5.02 -0.55
CA ALA A 3 -27.22 -5.40 -0.13
C ALA A 3 -27.94 -4.24 0.57
N ASP A 4 -29.19 -3.95 0.15
CA ASP A 4 -30.05 -3.04 0.87
C ASP A 4 -30.85 -3.81 1.93
N VAL A 5 -30.40 -3.73 3.16
CA VAL A 5 -31.04 -4.41 4.31
C VAL A 5 -32.26 -3.68 4.84
N THR A 6 -32.57 -2.49 4.30
CA THR A 6 -33.78 -1.72 4.69
C THR A 6 -35.00 -2.11 3.87
N GLN A 7 -34.80 -2.79 2.72
CA GLN A 7 -35.86 -3.16 1.77
C GLN A 7 -35.87 -4.65 1.44
N VAL A 8 -35.54 -5.49 2.41
CA VAL A 8 -35.63 -6.95 2.24
C VAL A 8 -37.09 -7.37 2.11
N GLN A 9 -37.38 -8.24 1.16
CA GLN A 9 -38.72 -8.75 0.88
C GLN A 9 -38.77 -10.24 1.12
N LEU A 10 -39.75 -10.68 1.91
CA LEU A 10 -40.12 -12.07 2.03
C LEU A 10 -41.38 -12.33 1.17
N ARG A 11 -41.27 -13.21 0.20
CA ARG A 11 -42.39 -13.72 -0.59
C ARG A 11 -42.79 -15.10 -0.11
N ARG A 12 -44.06 -15.25 0.23
CA ARG A 12 -44.63 -16.49 0.74
C ARG A 12 -45.83 -16.89 -0.10
N ARG A 13 -45.86 -18.13 -0.54
CA ARG A 13 -47.06 -18.67 -1.21
C ARG A 13 -48.18 -18.93 -0.19
N VAL A 14 -49.37 -18.40 -0.49
CA VAL A 14 -50.57 -18.60 0.32
C VAL A 14 -51.60 -19.30 -0.54
N GLY A 15 -51.82 -20.60 -0.29
CA GLY A 15 -52.72 -21.43 -1.07
C GLY A 15 -52.23 -21.73 -2.51
N ARG A 16 -53.15 -22.06 -3.43
CA ARG A 16 -52.82 -22.52 -4.78
C ARG A 16 -52.49 -21.41 -5.79
N ALA A 17 -52.85 -20.15 -5.51
CA ALA A 17 -52.69 -19.04 -6.47
C ALA A 17 -52.34 -17.69 -5.83
N GLY A 18 -52.17 -17.60 -4.51
CA GLY A 18 -51.82 -16.35 -3.82
C GLY A 18 -50.35 -16.25 -3.45
N GLU A 19 -49.78 -15.07 -3.61
CA GLU A 19 -48.44 -14.73 -3.11
C GLU A 19 -48.56 -13.53 -2.14
N GLN A 20 -48.04 -13.65 -0.95
CA GLN A 20 -47.98 -12.58 0.03
C GLN A 20 -46.53 -12.08 0.10
N THR A 21 -46.35 -10.76 -0.07
CA THR A 21 -45.05 -10.12 0.12
C THR A 21 -45.03 -9.34 1.42
N VAL A 22 -44.02 -9.56 2.24
CA VAL A 22 -43.77 -8.84 3.48
C VAL A 22 -42.46 -8.11 3.34
N SER A 23 -42.45 -6.78 3.57
CA SER A 23 -41.24 -5.97 3.58
C SER A 23 -40.62 -5.97 4.97
N LEU A 24 -39.32 -6.19 5.03
CA LEU A 24 -38.54 -6.28 6.26
C LEU A 24 -37.43 -5.23 6.26
N ASN A 25 -37.29 -4.52 7.38
CA ASN A 25 -36.19 -3.59 7.60
C ASN A 25 -35.23 -4.15 8.67
N LEU A 26 -34.20 -4.88 8.24
CA LEU A 26 -33.24 -5.49 9.15
C LEU A 26 -32.37 -4.47 9.88
N LYS A 27 -32.26 -3.24 9.37
CA LYS A 27 -31.56 -2.15 10.04
C LYS A 27 -32.31 -1.73 11.31
N GLU A 28 -33.63 -1.63 11.25
CA GLU A 28 -34.44 -1.31 12.41
C GLU A 28 -34.34 -2.40 13.50
N LEU A 29 -34.29 -3.67 13.10
CA LEU A 29 -34.05 -4.78 14.00
C LEU A 29 -32.73 -4.61 14.78
N THR A 30 -31.64 -4.24 14.09
CA THR A 30 -30.32 -4.07 14.75
C THR A 30 -30.24 -2.85 15.63
N GLN A 31 -30.92 -1.76 15.29
CA GLN A 31 -30.86 -0.50 16.03
C GLN A 31 -31.79 -0.46 17.22
N THR A 32 -32.97 -1.05 17.10
CA THR A 32 -34.03 -0.95 18.13
C THR A 32 -34.27 -2.24 18.89
N GLY A 33 -33.74 -3.37 18.42
CA GLY A 33 -33.99 -4.70 18.98
C GLY A 33 -35.46 -5.14 18.83
N ARG A 34 -36.23 -4.52 17.92
CA ARG A 34 -37.65 -4.88 17.73
C ARG A 34 -37.77 -6.22 17.00
N ILE A 35 -38.16 -7.23 17.76
CA ILE A 35 -38.40 -8.61 17.30
C ILE A 35 -39.59 -8.69 16.31
N SER A 36 -40.44 -7.65 16.23
CA SER A 36 -41.55 -7.59 15.27
C SER A 36 -41.14 -7.70 13.81
N GLN A 37 -39.85 -7.46 13.49
CA GLN A 37 -39.27 -7.67 12.17
C GLN A 37 -38.69 -9.08 11.98
N GLU A 38 -38.69 -9.92 13.02
CA GLU A 38 -38.26 -11.30 12.95
C GLU A 38 -39.42 -12.18 12.52
N ILE A 39 -39.34 -12.75 11.37
CA ILE A 39 -40.41 -13.62 10.82
C ILE A 39 -39.88 -15.06 10.74
N THR A 40 -40.63 -15.96 11.31
CA THR A 40 -40.37 -17.40 11.19
C THR A 40 -40.54 -17.83 9.73
N LEU A 41 -39.48 -18.38 9.13
CA LEU A 41 -39.49 -18.87 7.77
C LEU A 41 -40.27 -20.17 7.65
N ARG A 42 -40.90 -20.38 6.51
CA ARG A 42 -41.62 -21.60 6.13
C ARG A 42 -41.03 -22.20 4.88
N ASP A 43 -41.26 -23.46 4.68
CA ASP A 43 -40.88 -24.13 3.43
C ASP A 43 -41.51 -23.46 2.22
N GLY A 44 -40.73 -23.18 1.18
CA GLY A 44 -41.13 -22.47 -0.03
C GLY A 44 -41.13 -20.95 0.06
N ASP A 45 -40.69 -20.36 1.18
CA ASP A 45 -40.49 -18.91 1.27
C ASP A 45 -39.30 -18.46 0.39
N THR A 46 -39.45 -17.29 -0.26
CA THR A 46 -38.37 -16.66 -1.03
C THR A 46 -37.96 -15.35 -0.39
N ILE A 47 -36.68 -15.19 -0.04
CA ILE A 47 -36.12 -13.95 0.48
C ILE A 47 -35.43 -13.21 -0.66
N ILE A 48 -35.87 -11.98 -0.93
CA ILE A 48 -35.26 -11.09 -1.92
C ILE A 48 -34.54 -9.98 -1.17
N VAL A 49 -33.24 -9.88 -1.38
CA VAL A 49 -32.39 -8.82 -0.84
C VAL A 49 -31.99 -7.93 -2.01
N PRO A 50 -32.54 -6.71 -2.15
CA PRO A 50 -32.18 -5.82 -3.24
C PRO A 50 -30.77 -5.28 -3.10
N THR A 51 -30.22 -4.77 -4.19
CA THR A 51 -28.93 -4.10 -4.18
C THR A 51 -29.11 -2.65 -3.75
N ALA A 52 -28.27 -2.17 -2.85
CA ALA A 52 -28.25 -0.77 -2.42
C ALA A 52 -27.87 0.14 -3.59
N THR A 53 -28.58 1.25 -3.76
CA THR A 53 -28.32 2.24 -4.80
C THR A 53 -27.17 3.19 -4.45
N SER A 54 -26.87 3.33 -3.17
CA SER A 54 -25.76 4.14 -2.65
C SER A 54 -25.01 3.37 -1.56
N LEU A 55 -23.71 3.57 -1.49
CA LEU A 55 -22.86 2.96 -0.46
C LEU A 55 -22.76 3.90 0.75
N ASN A 56 -23.36 3.52 1.87
CA ASN A 56 -23.07 4.13 3.17
C ASN A 56 -22.00 3.30 3.89
N VAL A 57 -20.76 3.82 3.93
CA VAL A 57 -19.61 3.09 4.49
C VAL A 57 -19.76 2.83 5.99
N ALA A 58 -20.29 3.79 6.74
CA ALA A 58 -20.55 3.62 8.17
C ALA A 58 -21.59 2.52 8.44
N GLU A 59 -22.65 2.49 7.65
CA GLU A 59 -23.68 1.45 7.73
C GLU A 59 -23.13 0.08 7.33
N ALA A 60 -22.35 0.01 6.26
CA ALA A 60 -21.69 -1.23 5.83
C ALA A 60 -20.78 -1.80 6.92
N ARG A 61 -20.05 -0.95 7.66
CA ARG A 61 -19.22 -1.36 8.79
C ARG A 61 -20.06 -1.91 9.95
N ASN A 62 -21.14 -1.23 10.31
CA ASN A 62 -22.05 -1.65 11.40
C ASN A 62 -22.72 -3.00 11.06
N LEU A 63 -23.17 -3.17 9.82
CA LEU A 63 -23.77 -4.43 9.37
C LEU A 63 -22.75 -5.57 9.33
N PHE A 64 -21.51 -5.28 8.97
CA PHE A 64 -20.45 -6.26 9.04
C PHE A 64 -20.13 -6.68 10.47
N ALA A 65 -20.07 -5.73 11.39
CA ALA A 65 -19.87 -5.98 12.82
C ALA A 65 -21.04 -6.75 13.47
N ALA A 66 -22.27 -6.54 13.00
CA ALA A 66 -23.48 -7.21 13.49
C ALA A 66 -23.70 -8.63 12.93
N ASN A 67 -22.69 -9.25 12.30
CA ASN A 67 -22.75 -10.63 11.75
C ASN A 67 -23.82 -10.87 10.65
N PHE A 68 -24.34 -9.84 10.02
CA PHE A 68 -25.20 -10.00 8.85
C PHE A 68 -24.44 -10.29 7.55
N ALA A 69 -23.11 -10.11 7.57
CA ALA A 69 -22.26 -10.46 6.46
C ALA A 69 -21.89 -11.95 6.46
N ALA A 70 -21.62 -12.49 5.28
CA ALA A 70 -20.97 -13.79 5.15
C ALA A 70 -19.70 -13.82 6.00
N SER A 71 -19.34 -15.00 6.48
CA SER A 71 -18.27 -15.25 7.47
C SER A 71 -17.15 -14.19 7.47
N GLN A 72 -16.95 -13.54 8.62
CA GLN A 72 -15.92 -12.49 8.78
C GLN A 72 -14.53 -13.01 8.48
N THR A 73 -14.30 -14.32 8.65
CA THR A 73 -13.02 -15.00 8.46
C THR A 73 -12.76 -15.46 7.04
N SER A 74 -13.75 -15.43 6.13
CA SER A 74 -13.54 -15.83 4.75
C SER A 74 -12.52 -14.91 4.06
N PRO A 75 -11.48 -15.48 3.44
CA PRO A 75 -10.52 -14.70 2.68
C PRO A 75 -11.20 -14.04 1.47
N ARG A 76 -10.80 -12.81 1.15
CA ARG A 76 -11.27 -12.06 0.00
C ARG A 76 -10.12 -11.81 -0.94
N THR A 77 -10.31 -12.12 -2.20
CA THR A 77 -9.35 -11.83 -3.25
C THR A 77 -9.53 -10.39 -3.71
N VAL A 78 -8.49 -9.58 -3.51
CA VAL A 78 -8.48 -8.16 -3.87
C VAL A 78 -7.30 -7.89 -4.78
N VAL A 79 -7.54 -7.18 -5.87
CA VAL A 79 -6.48 -6.74 -6.79
C VAL A 79 -6.03 -5.34 -6.41
N VAL A 80 -4.74 -5.13 -6.25
CA VAL A 80 -4.14 -3.81 -5.94
C VAL A 80 -3.21 -3.41 -7.08
N ILE A 81 -3.47 -2.27 -7.70
CA ILE A 81 -2.71 -1.78 -8.87
C ILE A 81 -2.36 -0.29 -8.74
N GLY A 82 -1.35 0.14 -9.49
CA GLY A 82 -0.87 1.53 -9.52
C GLY A 82 0.30 1.77 -8.60
N GLN A 83 0.29 2.86 -7.87
CA GLN A 83 1.43 3.35 -7.07
C GLN A 83 1.57 2.61 -5.72
N VAL A 84 1.83 1.31 -5.78
CA VAL A 84 2.18 0.44 -4.65
C VAL A 84 3.51 -0.28 -4.94
N TYR A 85 4.17 -0.76 -3.91
CA TYR A 85 5.46 -1.44 -4.08
C TYR A 85 5.34 -2.78 -4.79
N ARG A 86 4.27 -3.51 -4.57
CA ARG A 86 4.00 -4.81 -5.19
C ARG A 86 2.57 -4.85 -5.70
N PRO A 87 2.30 -4.42 -6.94
CA PRO A 87 0.99 -4.58 -7.55
C PRO A 87 0.68 -6.07 -7.78
N GLY A 88 -0.57 -6.47 -7.56
CA GLY A 88 -0.96 -7.87 -7.70
C GLY A 88 -2.29 -8.21 -7.04
N SER A 89 -2.58 -9.50 -6.95
CA SER A 89 -3.76 -10.04 -6.29
C SER A 89 -3.40 -10.53 -4.89
N TYR A 90 -4.21 -10.17 -3.89
CA TYR A 90 -3.97 -10.45 -2.48
C TYR A 90 -5.18 -11.10 -1.82
N LEU A 91 -4.92 -12.07 -0.94
CA LEU A 91 -5.94 -12.62 -0.05
C LEU A 91 -5.99 -11.79 1.23
N VAL A 92 -7.11 -11.09 1.44
CA VAL A 92 -7.34 -10.24 2.61
C VAL A 92 -8.31 -10.92 3.55
N THR A 93 -7.86 -11.23 4.76
CA THR A 93 -8.67 -11.86 5.80
C THR A 93 -8.96 -10.91 6.95
N ALA A 94 -10.11 -11.07 7.60
CA ALA A 94 -10.40 -10.50 8.91
C ALA A 94 -9.83 -11.44 9.98
N GLY A 95 -9.10 -10.92 10.93
CA GLY A 95 -8.56 -11.66 12.07
C GLY A 95 -7.09 -12.03 11.90
N ASN A 96 -6.47 -12.37 13.02
CA ASN A 96 -5.09 -12.74 13.32
C ASN A 96 -4.07 -12.55 12.20
N ALA A 97 -3.30 -11.52 12.29
CA ALA A 97 -2.00 -11.44 11.63
C ALA A 97 -1.02 -12.43 12.32
N GLY A 98 -1.28 -13.72 12.16
CA GLY A 98 -0.34 -14.75 12.49
C GLY A 98 0.58 -14.98 11.31
N GLY A 99 1.77 -14.37 11.31
CA GLY A 99 2.83 -14.73 10.39
C GLY A 99 3.31 -13.60 9.49
N ALA A 100 3.91 -12.60 10.09
CA ALA A 100 5.07 -11.84 9.58
C ALA A 100 5.48 -10.87 10.69
N GLU A 101 6.74 -10.88 11.04
CA GLU A 101 7.37 -9.96 12.00
C GLU A 101 7.10 -8.50 11.62
N GLY A 102 6.18 -7.86 12.32
CA GLY A 102 5.79 -6.47 12.07
C GLY A 102 4.58 -6.10 12.90
N GLY A 103 4.79 -5.78 14.16
CA GLY A 103 3.84 -5.49 15.21
C GLY A 103 2.63 -4.66 14.79
N GLY A 104 1.48 -5.29 14.87
CA GLY A 104 0.18 -4.71 14.76
C GLY A 104 -0.83 -5.69 15.29
N ALA A 105 -0.95 -5.79 16.61
CA ALA A 105 -2.02 -6.54 17.27
C ALA A 105 -3.36 -5.91 16.89
N GLY A 106 -4.18 -6.65 16.18
CA GLY A 106 -5.55 -6.26 15.94
C GLY A 106 -6.22 -7.13 14.90
N GLY A 107 -7.06 -8.05 15.34
CA GLY A 107 -8.04 -8.70 14.50
C GLY A 107 -8.96 -7.63 13.93
N GLY A 108 -8.54 -6.99 12.82
CA GLY A 108 -9.25 -5.91 12.16
C GLY A 108 -10.07 -6.41 10.99
N LEU A 109 -10.97 -5.55 10.54
CA LEU A 109 -11.75 -5.76 9.34
C LEU A 109 -10.83 -5.83 8.10
N PRO A 110 -11.17 -6.63 7.06
CA PRO A 110 -10.47 -6.64 5.78
C PRO A 110 -10.78 -5.34 5.05
N THR A 111 -9.88 -4.40 5.10
CA THR A 111 -10.07 -3.04 4.59
C THR A 111 -9.09 -2.73 3.46
N VAL A 112 -9.32 -1.56 2.80
CA VAL A 112 -8.41 -0.99 1.80
C VAL A 112 -7.03 -0.77 2.39
N MET A 113 -6.93 -0.21 3.61
CA MET A 113 -5.67 0.00 4.31
C MET A 113 -4.89 -1.31 4.47
N ARG A 114 -5.58 -2.37 4.90
CA ARG A 114 -4.99 -3.71 5.04
C ARG A 114 -4.48 -4.27 3.70
N SER A 115 -5.24 -4.07 2.63
CA SER A 115 -4.86 -4.49 1.27
C SER A 115 -3.59 -3.79 0.80
N LEU A 116 -3.48 -2.48 1.06
CA LEU A 116 -2.27 -1.69 0.74
C LEU A 116 -1.05 -2.15 1.54
N GLN A 117 -1.21 -2.48 2.82
CA GLN A 117 -0.14 -3.05 3.64
C GLN A 117 0.37 -4.38 3.10
N LEU A 118 -0.53 -5.27 2.65
CA LEU A 118 -0.15 -6.54 2.01
C LEU A 118 0.59 -6.31 0.68
N ALA A 119 0.22 -5.27 -0.06
CA ALA A 119 0.94 -4.84 -1.27
C ALA A 119 2.30 -4.15 -0.98
N GLY A 120 2.76 -4.19 0.26
CA GLY A 120 4.03 -3.60 0.69
C GLY A 120 3.99 -2.10 0.91
N GLY A 121 2.80 -1.50 0.96
CA GLY A 121 2.59 -0.07 1.11
C GLY A 121 2.56 0.69 -0.22
N ILE A 122 2.36 1.99 -0.12
CA ILE A 122 2.31 2.92 -1.25
C ILE A 122 3.70 3.46 -1.60
N THR A 123 3.89 3.83 -2.86
CA THR A 123 5.11 4.53 -3.30
C THR A 123 5.04 6.01 -2.94
N SER A 124 6.19 6.70 -2.98
CA SER A 124 6.27 8.15 -2.77
C SER A 124 5.55 9.00 -3.83
N LEU A 125 5.09 8.38 -4.93
CA LEU A 125 4.36 9.04 -6.00
C LEU A 125 2.86 8.77 -5.96
N ALA A 126 2.36 8.08 -4.92
CA ALA A 126 0.96 7.72 -4.81
C ALA A 126 0.08 8.93 -4.46
N ASP A 127 -1.03 9.11 -5.19
CA ASP A 127 -2.09 10.05 -4.82
C ASP A 127 -3.10 9.35 -3.89
N VAL A 128 -2.91 9.54 -2.59
CA VAL A 128 -3.76 8.95 -1.54
C VAL A 128 -5.12 9.64 -1.40
N ARG A 129 -5.32 10.79 -2.07
CA ARG A 129 -6.60 11.52 -2.08
C ARG A 129 -7.58 11.03 -3.14
N LYS A 130 -7.07 10.33 -4.16
CA LYS A 130 -7.84 9.92 -5.35
C LYS A 130 -7.77 8.42 -5.60
N ILE A 131 -7.71 7.62 -4.55
CA ILE A 131 -7.76 6.17 -4.68
C ILE A 131 -9.15 5.77 -5.14
N LYS A 132 -9.22 4.80 -6.05
CA LYS A 132 -10.48 4.26 -6.57
C LYS A 132 -10.62 2.80 -6.23
N LEU A 133 -11.73 2.45 -5.61
CA LEU A 133 -12.14 1.07 -5.41
C LEU A 133 -13.18 0.71 -6.47
N ARG A 134 -12.86 -0.20 -7.36
CA ARG A 134 -13.78 -0.75 -8.35
C ARG A 134 -14.32 -2.08 -7.85
N ARG A 135 -15.63 -2.17 -7.77
CA ARG A 135 -16.35 -3.32 -7.23
C ARG A 135 -17.27 -3.90 -8.29
N PRO A 136 -17.07 -5.16 -8.69
CA PRO A 136 -17.98 -5.83 -9.60
C PRO A 136 -19.35 -6.05 -8.93
N THR A 137 -20.43 -5.75 -9.63
CA THR A 137 -21.77 -6.07 -9.18
C THR A 137 -22.24 -7.38 -9.80
N ARG A 138 -23.23 -8.02 -9.19
CA ARG A 138 -23.80 -9.28 -9.72
C ARG A 138 -24.46 -9.11 -11.09
N ILE A 139 -24.80 -7.88 -11.50
CA ILE A 139 -25.45 -7.56 -12.77
C ILE A 139 -24.42 -7.30 -13.89
N GLY A 140 -23.11 -7.43 -13.57
CA GLY A 140 -22.03 -7.20 -14.54
C GLY A 140 -21.62 -5.72 -14.71
N THR A 141 -22.24 -4.79 -13.99
CA THR A 141 -21.78 -3.40 -13.90
C THR A 141 -20.70 -3.25 -12.85
N GLU A 142 -19.80 -2.29 -13.03
CA GLU A 142 -18.74 -1.97 -12.06
C GLU A 142 -19.16 -0.71 -11.28
N GLN A 143 -19.11 -0.80 -9.94
CA GLN A 143 -19.30 0.36 -9.08
C GLN A 143 -17.93 0.93 -8.72
N THR A 144 -17.72 2.22 -8.98
CA THR A 144 -16.49 2.92 -8.57
C THR A 144 -16.77 3.74 -7.32
N ILE A 145 -15.92 3.59 -6.33
CA ILE A 145 -15.98 4.28 -5.04
C ILE A 145 -14.69 5.08 -4.89
N ASP A 146 -14.80 6.38 -4.72
CA ASP A 146 -13.66 7.25 -4.48
C ASP A 146 -13.28 7.23 -2.98
N ILE A 147 -11.99 7.11 -2.71
CA ILE A 147 -11.43 7.00 -1.36
C ILE A 147 -10.37 8.07 -1.17
N ASN A 148 -10.46 8.77 -0.06
CA ASN A 148 -9.49 9.78 0.34
C ASN A 148 -8.79 9.37 1.65
N LEU A 149 -7.71 8.58 1.55
CA LEU A 149 -6.95 8.14 2.74
C LEU A 149 -6.21 9.30 3.43
N TRP A 150 -6.03 10.44 2.74
CA TRP A 150 -5.48 11.64 3.39
C TRP A 150 -6.43 12.16 4.48
N GLN A 151 -7.74 12.13 4.24
CA GLN A 151 -8.74 12.46 5.27
C GLN A 151 -8.67 11.51 6.46
N LEU A 152 -8.50 10.21 6.22
CA LEU A 152 -8.29 9.26 7.31
C LEU A 152 -7.08 9.64 8.17
N LEU A 153 -5.95 10.01 7.55
CA LEU A 153 -4.70 10.36 8.24
C LEU A 153 -4.77 11.69 8.98
N GLN A 154 -5.47 12.70 8.43
CA GLN A 154 -5.51 14.05 9.00
C GLN A 154 -6.66 14.26 10.00
N SER A 155 -7.84 13.75 9.70
CA SER A 155 -9.04 13.97 10.53
C SER A 155 -9.52 12.72 11.27
N GLY A 156 -8.88 11.56 11.02
CA GLY A 156 -9.32 10.29 11.60
C GLY A 156 -10.65 9.78 11.01
N ASP A 157 -11.03 10.23 9.80
CA ASP A 157 -12.26 9.77 9.15
C ASP A 157 -12.15 8.30 8.74
N ILE A 158 -12.55 7.43 9.65
CA ILE A 158 -12.50 5.98 9.48
C ILE A 158 -13.39 5.49 8.32
N ASN A 159 -14.34 6.30 7.82
CA ASN A 159 -15.20 5.93 6.71
C ASN A 159 -14.43 5.87 5.38
N GLN A 160 -13.25 6.49 5.31
CA GLN A 160 -12.38 6.40 4.15
C GLN A 160 -11.69 5.02 4.02
N ASP A 161 -11.59 4.26 5.11
CA ASP A 161 -11.03 2.91 5.07
C ASP A 161 -12.13 1.86 4.87
N ILE A 162 -12.51 1.66 3.63
CA ILE A 162 -13.64 0.82 3.22
C ILE A 162 -13.33 -0.67 3.41
N VAL A 163 -14.32 -1.43 3.89
CA VAL A 163 -14.25 -2.90 3.95
C VAL A 163 -14.28 -3.46 2.52
N VAL A 164 -13.25 -4.22 2.16
CA VAL A 164 -13.14 -4.83 0.83
C VAL A 164 -14.02 -6.07 0.69
N GLN A 165 -14.43 -6.35 -0.54
CA GLN A 165 -15.17 -7.54 -0.93
C GLN A 165 -14.35 -8.39 -1.89
N ASP A 166 -14.78 -9.63 -2.08
CA ASP A 166 -14.16 -10.52 -3.05
C ASP A 166 -14.32 -9.96 -4.47
N GLY A 167 -13.23 -9.93 -5.23
CA GLY A 167 -13.18 -9.38 -6.58
C GLY A 167 -12.98 -7.86 -6.68
N ASP A 168 -12.85 -7.14 -5.54
CA ASP A 168 -12.55 -5.71 -5.56
C ASP A 168 -11.20 -5.42 -6.22
N THR A 169 -11.13 -4.29 -6.95
CA THR A 169 -9.88 -3.76 -7.51
C THR A 169 -9.61 -2.38 -6.93
N ILE A 170 -8.47 -2.23 -6.26
CA ILE A 170 -8.00 -0.96 -5.69
C ILE A 170 -7.00 -0.35 -6.66
N VAL A 171 -7.28 0.86 -7.13
CA VAL A 171 -6.43 1.60 -8.08
C VAL A 171 -5.83 2.81 -7.38
N ILE A 172 -4.51 2.85 -7.30
CA ILE A 172 -3.76 3.95 -6.69
C ILE A 172 -3.12 4.77 -7.80
N PRO A 173 -3.64 5.97 -8.11
CA PRO A 173 -3.10 6.81 -9.17
C PRO A 173 -1.78 7.47 -8.78
N THR A 174 -1.06 7.96 -9.79
CA THR A 174 0.14 8.79 -9.59
C THR A 174 -0.29 10.22 -9.27
N ALA A 175 0.28 10.79 -8.23
CA ALA A 175 0.08 12.19 -7.90
C ALA A 175 0.83 13.10 -8.89
N MET A 176 0.18 14.16 -9.35
CA MET A 176 0.79 15.13 -10.25
C MET A 176 1.63 16.15 -9.47
N ASP A 177 1.16 16.54 -8.28
CA ASP A 177 1.83 17.50 -7.40
C ASP A 177 1.82 16.99 -5.97
N ILE A 178 2.98 16.59 -5.46
CA ILE A 178 3.18 16.26 -4.04
C ILE A 178 4.20 17.21 -3.47
N SER A 179 3.83 17.93 -2.42
CA SER A 179 4.81 18.75 -1.67
C SER A 179 5.77 17.82 -0.89
N ALA A 180 7.02 18.25 -0.72
CA ALA A 180 8.01 17.50 0.07
C ALA A 180 7.53 17.25 1.51
N ALA A 181 6.75 18.17 2.08
CA ALA A 181 6.16 18.02 3.41
C ALA A 181 5.13 16.90 3.45
N GLU A 182 4.24 16.81 2.45
CA GLU A 182 3.25 15.74 2.35
C GLU A 182 3.91 14.37 2.15
N ALA A 183 4.91 14.30 1.27
CA ALA A 183 5.68 13.07 1.08
C ALA A 183 6.35 12.60 2.38
N THR A 184 6.86 13.53 3.19
CA THR A 184 7.45 13.23 4.50
C THR A 184 6.40 12.74 5.50
N GLN A 185 5.22 13.36 5.53
CA GLN A 185 4.12 12.90 6.38
C GLN A 185 3.65 11.50 5.99
N LEU A 186 3.45 11.22 4.69
CA LEU A 186 3.04 9.90 4.21
C LEU A 186 4.03 8.82 4.58
N ALA A 187 5.33 9.11 4.53
CA ALA A 187 6.37 8.14 4.86
C ALA A 187 6.39 7.70 6.33
N THR A 188 5.86 8.52 7.24
CA THR A 188 5.74 8.18 8.66
C THR A 188 4.45 7.44 9.00
N THR A 189 3.59 7.20 8.00
CA THR A 189 2.31 6.52 8.20
C THR A 189 2.43 5.01 7.99
N THR A 190 1.41 4.29 8.45
CA THR A 190 1.28 2.84 8.24
C THR A 190 1.01 2.44 6.79
N LEU A 191 0.79 3.42 5.90
CA LEU A 191 0.64 3.21 4.45
C LEU A 191 1.98 3.05 3.74
N SER A 192 3.07 3.58 4.31
CA SER A 192 4.41 3.43 3.77
C SER A 192 5.03 2.09 4.18
N PRO A 193 5.96 1.54 3.41
CA PRO A 193 6.70 0.35 3.83
C PRO A 193 7.48 0.65 5.10
N ASN A 194 7.74 -0.35 5.92
CA ASN A 194 8.53 -0.17 7.14
C ASN A 194 9.98 0.22 6.84
N THR A 195 10.53 -0.28 5.74
CA THR A 195 11.91 -0.02 5.32
C THR A 195 12.01 0.05 3.80
N ILE A 196 12.98 0.84 3.32
CA ILE A 196 13.49 0.80 1.95
C ILE A 196 14.90 0.20 1.97
N GLU A 197 15.30 -0.44 0.89
CA GLU A 197 16.63 -0.98 0.70
C GLU A 197 17.37 -0.17 -0.36
N VAL A 198 18.57 0.31 -0.02
CA VAL A 198 19.40 1.15 -0.88
C VAL A 198 20.78 0.53 -0.98
N GLY A 199 21.31 0.40 -2.20
CA GLY A 199 22.68 -0.05 -2.41
C GLY A 199 23.65 1.10 -2.17
N VAL A 200 24.65 0.91 -1.30
CA VAL A 200 25.77 1.86 -1.13
C VAL A 200 27.06 1.15 -1.49
N VAL A 201 27.72 1.61 -2.54
CA VAL A 201 28.92 0.96 -3.10
C VAL A 201 30.07 1.94 -3.29
N GLY A 202 31.28 1.40 -3.49
CA GLY A 202 32.49 2.18 -3.68
C GLY A 202 33.23 2.44 -2.36
N GLU A 203 33.83 3.62 -2.21
CA GLU A 203 34.73 3.94 -1.10
C GLU A 203 34.00 4.40 0.16
N VAL A 204 33.17 3.50 0.72
CA VAL A 204 32.54 3.61 2.04
C VAL A 204 33.08 2.55 2.97
N LYS A 205 32.91 2.72 4.28
CA LYS A 205 33.43 1.77 5.28
C LYS A 205 32.75 0.40 5.24
N ARG A 206 31.45 0.36 4.91
CA ARG A 206 30.64 -0.86 4.80
C ARG A 206 29.82 -0.81 3.53
N PRO A 207 30.38 -1.20 2.38
CA PRO A 207 29.61 -1.27 1.13
C PRO A 207 28.61 -2.42 1.17
N GLY A 208 27.44 -2.23 0.56
CA GLY A 208 26.40 -3.23 0.48
C GLY A 208 25.01 -2.64 0.45
N ALA A 209 24.01 -3.51 0.61
CA ALA A 209 22.61 -3.10 0.76
C ALA A 209 22.37 -2.59 2.19
N VAL A 210 21.74 -1.44 2.30
CA VAL A 210 21.44 -0.76 3.56
C VAL A 210 19.94 -0.61 3.70
N LYS A 211 19.37 -1.10 4.79
CA LYS A 211 17.96 -0.90 5.13
C LYS A 211 17.79 0.44 5.83
N LEU A 212 16.91 1.26 5.30
CA LEU A 212 16.62 2.61 5.78
C LEU A 212 15.10 2.78 5.97
N GLN A 213 14.73 3.80 6.73
CA GLN A 213 13.32 4.20 6.77
C GLN A 213 12.91 4.87 5.44
N PRO A 214 11.64 4.82 5.05
CA PRO A 214 11.14 5.61 3.92
C PRO A 214 11.50 7.08 4.06
N ASN A 215 11.79 7.74 2.95
CA ASN A 215 12.25 9.15 2.89
C ASN A 215 13.59 9.43 3.55
N SER A 216 14.40 8.42 3.82
CA SER A 216 15.79 8.63 4.22
C SER A 216 16.56 9.35 3.12
N SER A 217 17.44 10.25 3.54
CA SER A 217 18.27 11.04 2.63
C SER A 217 19.57 10.33 2.27
N LEU A 218 20.26 10.86 1.25
CA LEU A 218 21.58 10.41 0.84
C LEU A 218 22.58 10.40 2.02
N ASN A 219 22.57 11.46 2.85
CA ASN A 219 23.44 11.56 4.01
C ASN A 219 23.17 10.44 5.03
N GLN A 220 21.91 10.07 5.25
CA GLN A 220 21.55 8.97 6.15
C GLN A 220 22.02 7.61 5.60
N ALA A 221 21.95 7.40 4.29
CA ALA A 221 22.46 6.18 3.66
C ALA A 221 23.98 6.06 3.81
N LEU A 222 24.71 7.15 3.60
CA LEU A 222 26.14 7.19 3.80
C LEU A 222 26.52 6.91 5.27
N LEU A 223 25.81 7.52 6.21
CA LEU A 223 26.02 7.28 7.64
C LEU A 223 25.76 5.83 8.01
N ALA A 224 24.69 5.22 7.50
CA ALA A 224 24.35 3.82 7.74
C ALA A 224 25.38 2.86 7.13
N ALA A 225 26.02 3.25 6.01
CA ALA A 225 27.18 2.54 5.43
C ALA A 225 28.50 2.81 6.20
N GLY A 226 28.43 3.50 7.34
CA GLY A 226 29.60 3.80 8.19
C GLY A 226 30.39 5.03 7.75
N GLY A 227 29.89 5.83 6.82
CA GLY A 227 30.56 6.99 6.27
C GLY A 227 31.59 6.67 5.19
N PHE A 228 32.29 7.70 4.76
CA PHE A 228 33.34 7.59 3.75
C PHE A 228 34.56 6.78 4.24
N ASN A 229 35.24 6.12 3.33
CA ASN A 229 36.60 5.67 3.54
C ASN A 229 37.51 6.88 3.37
N ASP A 230 37.95 7.46 4.49
CA ASP A 230 38.62 8.76 4.53
C ASP A 230 39.88 8.87 3.68
N SER A 231 40.60 7.77 3.50
CA SER A 231 41.84 7.73 2.73
C SER A 231 41.64 7.61 1.23
N ARG A 232 40.50 7.08 0.79
CA ARG A 232 40.27 6.69 -0.62
C ARG A 232 39.10 7.38 -1.29
N ALA A 233 38.08 7.79 -0.50
CA ALA A 233 36.85 8.35 -1.03
C ALA A 233 37.03 9.74 -1.62
N SER A 234 36.33 10.00 -2.73
CA SER A 234 36.06 11.35 -3.22
C SER A 234 34.89 11.94 -2.45
N LYS A 235 35.18 12.79 -1.46
CA LYS A 235 34.15 13.41 -0.62
C LYS A 235 33.32 14.48 -1.34
N GLY A 236 33.72 14.89 -2.53
CA GLY A 236 33.09 16.00 -3.28
C GLY A 236 32.00 15.59 -4.27
N SER A 237 31.93 14.35 -4.69
CA SER A 237 30.94 13.91 -5.69
C SER A 237 30.58 12.45 -5.51
N ILE A 238 29.27 12.20 -5.51
CA ILE A 238 28.68 10.87 -5.43
C ILE A 238 27.75 10.71 -6.63
N GLU A 239 27.72 9.54 -7.24
CA GLU A 239 26.70 9.19 -8.23
C GLU A 239 25.49 8.55 -7.54
N LEU A 240 24.29 9.12 -7.78
CA LEU A 240 23.04 8.48 -7.49
C LEU A 240 22.50 7.83 -8.76
N ILE A 241 22.33 6.52 -8.71
CA ILE A 241 21.77 5.72 -9.81
C ILE A 241 20.38 5.28 -9.40
N ARG A 242 19.38 5.61 -10.21
CA ARG A 242 17.98 5.30 -9.97
C ARG A 242 17.38 4.56 -11.14
N LEU A 243 16.73 3.43 -10.86
CA LEU A 243 15.92 2.72 -11.84
C LEU A 243 14.52 3.32 -11.86
N ASN A 244 14.11 3.85 -13.01
CA ASN A 244 12.77 4.41 -13.20
C ASN A 244 11.75 3.30 -13.50
N ALA A 245 10.46 3.57 -13.25
CA ALA A 245 9.37 2.61 -13.49
C ALA A 245 9.25 2.16 -14.96
N ASN A 246 9.75 2.95 -15.91
CA ASN A 246 9.80 2.61 -17.35
C ASN A 246 11.02 1.76 -17.73
N GLY A 247 11.81 1.29 -16.76
CA GLY A 247 13.02 0.48 -17.02
C GLY A 247 14.27 1.30 -17.39
N THR A 248 14.17 2.62 -17.50
CA THR A 248 15.35 3.48 -17.77
C THR A 248 16.12 3.73 -16.48
N VAL A 249 17.43 4.01 -16.63
CA VAL A 249 18.32 4.33 -15.52
C VAL A 249 18.68 5.81 -15.56
N THR A 250 18.41 6.52 -14.47
CA THR A 250 18.86 7.90 -14.29
C THR A 250 20.14 7.90 -13.45
N LYS A 251 21.18 8.54 -13.95
CA LYS A 251 22.41 8.81 -13.21
C LYS A 251 22.51 10.30 -12.91
N ARG A 252 22.78 10.63 -11.65
CA ARG A 252 22.94 12.01 -11.21
C ARG A 252 24.16 12.15 -10.31
N ALA A 253 25.09 13.03 -10.69
CA ALA A 253 26.19 13.41 -9.83
C ALA A 253 25.70 14.41 -8.77
N ILE A 254 25.96 14.11 -7.50
CA ILE A 254 25.52 14.90 -6.35
C ILE A 254 26.75 15.39 -5.64
N LYS A 255 26.84 16.70 -5.44
CA LYS A 255 27.85 17.31 -4.58
C LYS A 255 27.40 17.25 -3.13
N VAL A 256 27.91 16.28 -2.38
CA VAL A 256 27.47 16.01 -1.01
C VAL A 256 27.88 17.14 -0.07
N ASP A 257 26.93 17.59 0.72
CA ASP A 257 27.14 18.48 1.85
C ASP A 257 26.46 17.89 3.09
N LEU A 258 27.26 17.35 3.99
CA LEU A 258 26.75 16.70 5.21
C LEU A 258 26.14 17.68 6.22
N SER A 259 26.39 18.98 6.07
CA SER A 259 25.83 20.02 6.94
C SER A 259 24.43 20.47 6.52
N LYS A 260 24.02 20.19 5.30
CA LYS A 260 22.71 20.60 4.77
C LYS A 260 21.63 19.58 5.06
N GLY A 261 20.45 20.09 5.37
CA GLY A 261 19.22 19.29 5.45
C GLY A 261 18.84 18.65 4.12
N ILE A 262 17.69 18.00 4.10
CA ILE A 262 17.16 17.34 2.90
C ILE A 262 16.90 18.36 1.82
N ASN A 263 17.49 18.17 0.64
CA ASN A 263 17.27 18.95 -0.57
C ASN A 263 17.67 18.15 -1.80
N GLU A 264 17.12 18.46 -2.94
CA GLU A 264 17.35 17.69 -4.17
C GLU A 264 18.77 17.83 -4.76
N GLU A 265 19.49 18.92 -4.44
CA GLU A 265 20.80 19.18 -5.04
C GLU A 265 21.96 18.48 -4.34
N THR A 266 21.97 18.49 -3.00
CA THR A 266 23.12 18.04 -2.20
C THR A 266 22.79 16.88 -1.26
N ASN A 267 21.52 16.67 -0.91
CA ASN A 267 21.06 15.63 -0.01
C ASN A 267 19.65 15.16 -0.37
N PRO A 268 19.45 14.54 -1.55
CA PRO A 268 18.14 14.08 -2.01
C PRO A 268 17.58 12.94 -1.17
N ILE A 269 16.26 12.82 -1.20
CA ILE A 269 15.54 11.66 -0.65
C ILE A 269 15.80 10.45 -1.55
N LEU A 270 16.13 9.34 -0.92
CA LEU A 270 16.35 8.07 -1.59
C LEU A 270 15.05 7.27 -1.73
N ARG A 271 15.01 6.47 -2.80
CA ARG A 271 13.91 5.54 -3.08
C ARG A 271 14.39 4.12 -2.94
N ASN A 272 13.45 3.20 -2.79
CA ASN A 272 13.78 1.78 -2.77
C ASN A 272 14.53 1.39 -4.06
N ASN A 273 15.57 0.58 -3.93
CA ASN A 273 16.49 0.15 -5.01
C ASN A 273 17.34 1.27 -5.63
N ASP A 274 17.44 2.46 -5.02
CA ASP A 274 18.47 3.43 -5.41
C ASP A 274 19.87 2.87 -5.12
N VAL A 275 20.84 3.23 -5.96
CA VAL A 275 22.25 2.87 -5.76
C VAL A 275 23.08 4.14 -5.63
N VAL A 276 23.77 4.24 -4.50
CA VAL A 276 24.69 5.34 -4.18
C VAL A 276 26.11 4.86 -4.42
N VAL A 277 26.82 5.48 -5.37
CA VAL A 277 28.20 5.11 -5.72
C VAL A 277 29.16 6.19 -5.23
N VAL A 278 30.05 5.82 -4.34
CA VAL A 278 31.08 6.73 -3.82
C VAL A 278 32.38 6.49 -4.60
N ASP A 279 32.77 7.48 -5.38
CA ASP A 279 33.98 7.40 -6.22
C ASP A 279 35.27 7.45 -5.40
N ARG A 280 36.35 6.95 -6.02
CA ARG A 280 37.72 7.08 -5.54
C ARG A 280 38.23 8.51 -5.73
N ASN A 281 39.04 8.99 -4.80
CA ASN A 281 39.78 10.23 -4.96
C ASN A 281 40.88 10.10 -6.04
N VAL A 282 41.40 11.23 -6.51
CA VAL A 282 42.40 11.25 -7.60
C VAL A 282 43.67 10.50 -7.25
N LEU A 283 44.09 10.55 -5.96
CA LEU A 283 45.28 9.87 -5.48
C LEU A 283 45.09 8.34 -5.48
N ALA A 284 43.93 7.86 -5.06
CA ALA A 284 43.60 6.43 -5.11
C ALA A 284 43.48 5.91 -6.57
N LYS A 285 42.95 6.72 -7.46
CA LYS A 285 42.90 6.38 -8.90
C LYS A 285 44.26 6.24 -9.56
N THR A 286 45.26 7.02 -9.14
CA THR A 286 46.65 6.91 -9.65
C THR A 286 47.41 5.74 -9.06
N GLY A 287 47.18 5.42 -7.79
CA GLY A 287 47.83 4.28 -7.12
C GLY A 287 47.34 2.92 -7.62
N ASP A 288 46.08 2.79 -7.96
CA ASP A 288 45.47 1.53 -8.41
C ASP A 288 45.67 1.24 -9.91
N ARG A 289 46.16 2.19 -10.70
CA ARG A 289 46.46 1.98 -12.13
C ARG A 289 47.63 0.99 -12.36
N VAL A 290 48.34 0.65 -11.31
CA VAL A 290 49.46 -0.33 -11.40
C VAL A 290 48.97 -1.78 -11.27
N ASN A 291 47.80 -2.01 -10.72
CA ASN A 291 47.26 -3.37 -10.50
C ASN A 291 45.76 -3.50 -10.81
N THR A 292 45.38 -3.76 -12.04
CA THR A 292 44.15 -4.43 -12.41
C THR A 292 43.23 -3.66 -13.37
N VAL A 293 43.09 -4.19 -14.55
CA VAL A 293 42.06 -3.93 -15.56
C VAL A 293 40.81 -4.69 -15.19
N ALA A 294 40.03 -4.17 -14.22
CA ALA A 294 38.64 -4.61 -14.04
C ALA A 294 37.81 -3.40 -13.56
N GLY A 295 37.14 -2.74 -14.49
CA GLY A 295 36.40 -1.51 -14.23
C GLY A 295 35.15 -1.71 -13.38
N PRO A 296 34.62 -0.63 -12.75
CA PRO A 296 33.47 -0.64 -11.83
C PRO A 296 32.13 -1.10 -12.43
N LEU A 297 32.07 -1.27 -13.76
CA LEU A 297 30.85 -1.72 -14.47
C LEU A 297 30.46 -3.18 -14.19
N GLY A 298 31.41 -4.06 -13.90
CA GLY A 298 31.13 -5.47 -13.55
C GLY A 298 30.46 -5.63 -12.19
N THR A 299 30.76 -4.74 -11.26
CA THR A 299 30.19 -4.78 -9.89
C THR A 299 28.76 -4.29 -9.85
N ILE A 300 28.40 -3.30 -10.68
CA ILE A 300 27.05 -2.73 -10.74
C ILE A 300 26.05 -3.74 -11.32
N LEU A 301 26.44 -4.49 -12.37
CA LEU A 301 25.62 -5.56 -12.94
C LEU A 301 25.43 -6.73 -11.97
N GLY A 302 26.41 -7.03 -11.13
CA GLY A 302 26.32 -8.05 -10.08
C GLY A 302 25.32 -7.69 -8.98
N ILE A 303 25.26 -6.41 -8.59
CA ILE A 303 24.36 -5.93 -7.53
C ILE A 303 22.92 -5.88 -8.05
N ILE A 304 22.66 -5.44 -9.27
CA ILE A 304 21.33 -5.48 -9.91
C ILE A 304 20.81 -6.93 -9.96
N ARG A 305 21.70 -7.90 -10.20
CA ARG A 305 21.33 -9.32 -10.23
C ARG A 305 20.99 -9.90 -8.84
N LEU A 306 21.58 -9.37 -7.79
CA LEU A 306 21.25 -9.76 -6.40
C LEU A 306 19.82 -9.36 -6.00
N PHE A 307 19.31 -8.26 -6.52
CA PHE A 307 17.96 -7.77 -6.25
C PHE A 307 16.88 -8.43 -7.15
N THR A 308 17.28 -9.08 -8.26
CA THR A 308 16.33 -9.73 -9.18
C THR A 308 16.19 -11.24 -8.99
N THR A 309 17.08 -11.90 -8.25
CA THR A 309 17.07 -13.37 -8.05
C THR A 309 16.58 -13.81 -6.66
N GLY A 310 16.06 -12.91 -5.87
CA GLY A 310 15.46 -13.22 -4.56
C GLY A 310 13.96 -13.51 -4.65
N PHE A 311 13.56 -14.47 -5.50
CA PHE A 311 12.26 -15.12 -5.48
C PHE A 311 12.46 -16.62 -5.48
#